data_d953e92b2c6f02a479f80fa180368498
#
_entry.id   d953e92b2c6f02a479f80fa180368498
#
_cell.length_a   1.000
_cell.length_b   1.000
_cell.length_c   1.000
_cell.angle_alpha   90.00
_cell.angle_beta   90.00
_cell.angle_gamma   90.00
#
_symmetry.space_group_name_H-M   'P 1'
#
loop_
_entity.id
_entity.type
_entity.pdbx_description
1 polymer ?
#
loop_
_entity_poly.entity_id
_entity_poly.type
_entity_poly.pdbx_seq_one_letter_code
_entity_poly.pdbx_strand_id
1 'polypeptide(L)'
;MHTSPRRRALRSTTIASAVALSLTVAAPGAGADEDSDTEVFGSGPDASAEFSEQYAAEHGVEFHYQQNQVGTQDAVKMPGGATVRVMGDILGTWSQGVGMGATDLGVMAPLGGKDFAMIFGDSFTGGTVFDGDWMSPTGLVGHLDKDGFVQVSGPLNDGNRVRPLISYAPEKDFTLLPSDIINIDGTLYMQGMWNRGLHNVSNTQIWKSDSRGKRWTSVGYTSHNYLNGLGDMISWEQGPDGYIYVVMSSFERKDNVYLSRFKIEDIGDRDKWELFNPGSGEWGDYYAPIIDHRMQAGEMNLRYIQGYWVLVIFNNETEAIEVRISDEIARNWNDVPVTTIAKNGSWANPQSPRNWSQPYGGYIVPGSTIDNLDVVISQWNTGTHKRYMATQFNVRGLDEIYGIDAASLPALPEPPVANDIPGADGRSASNSSLSSGMDETTEKIVTIVGVLGGIAAIGAMSFPFWRDMLPPQLRQMLHI
;
A
#
# COMPACT_ATOMS: atom_id res chain seq x y z
N MET A 1 -23.80 -59.69 25.89
CA MET A 1 -24.17 -58.90 27.07
C MET A 1 -23.88 -57.43 26.77
N HIS A 2 -24.94 -56.65 26.66
CA HIS A 2 -24.91 -55.21 26.39
C HIS A 2 -24.54 -54.43 27.64
N THR A 3 -23.71 -53.41 27.49
CA THR A 3 -23.80 -52.21 28.34
C THR A 3 -23.38 -50.95 27.54
N SER A 4 -24.34 -50.08 27.36
CA SER A 4 -24.24 -48.72 26.82
C SER A 4 -23.79 -47.73 27.89
N PRO A 5 -22.99 -46.70 27.59
CA PRO A 5 -22.79 -45.58 28.52
C PRO A 5 -23.63 -44.34 28.14
N ARG A 6 -24.14 -43.75 29.19
CA ARG A 6 -25.05 -42.61 29.28
C ARG A 6 -24.39 -41.30 28.75
N ARG A 7 -25.16 -40.58 27.91
CA ARG A 7 -24.90 -39.18 27.55
C ARG A 7 -25.20 -38.24 28.71
N ARG A 8 -24.25 -37.39 29.08
CA ARG A 8 -24.45 -36.20 29.91
C ARG A 8 -24.66 -34.99 29.00
N ALA A 9 -25.80 -34.32 29.15
CA ALA A 9 -26.12 -33.05 28.52
C ALA A 9 -25.45 -31.90 29.28
N LEU A 10 -24.63 -31.11 28.61
CA LEU A 10 -24.22 -29.78 29.09
C LEU A 10 -25.22 -28.76 28.56
N ARG A 11 -25.78 -28.00 29.45
CA ARG A 11 -26.61 -26.82 29.14
C ARG A 11 -25.69 -25.64 28.85
N SER A 12 -25.74 -25.10 27.63
CA SER A 12 -25.11 -23.84 27.24
C SER A 12 -26.08 -22.71 27.55
N THR A 13 -25.63 -21.77 28.36
CA THR A 13 -26.33 -20.51 28.63
C THR A 13 -25.90 -19.50 27.56
N THR A 14 -26.82 -19.11 26.71
CA THR A 14 -26.61 -18.06 25.67
C THR A 14 -26.82 -16.72 26.34
N ILE A 15 -25.78 -15.91 26.38
CA ILE A 15 -25.86 -14.46 26.69
C ILE A 15 -25.96 -13.73 25.36
N ALA A 16 -27.12 -13.18 25.07
CA ALA A 16 -27.32 -12.27 23.94
C ALA A 16 -26.94 -10.85 24.37
N SER A 17 -25.89 -10.32 23.83
CA SER A 17 -25.58 -8.88 23.92
C SER A 17 -26.11 -8.17 22.69
N ALA A 18 -27.15 -7.35 22.90
CA ALA A 18 -27.67 -6.46 21.88
C ALA A 18 -26.75 -5.23 21.79
N VAL A 19 -26.16 -5.01 20.64
CA VAL A 19 -25.47 -3.76 20.30
C VAL A 19 -26.49 -2.86 19.59
N ALA A 20 -26.86 -1.77 20.26
CA ALA A 20 -27.69 -0.72 19.67
C ALA A 20 -26.81 0.23 18.86
N LEU A 21 -27.04 0.28 17.56
CA LEU A 21 -26.44 1.27 16.66
C LEU A 21 -27.25 2.56 16.76
N SER A 22 -26.68 3.61 17.33
CA SER A 22 -27.24 4.96 17.27
C SER A 22 -26.55 5.74 16.13
N LEU A 23 -27.29 5.99 15.04
CA LEU A 23 -26.91 6.94 14.02
C LEU A 23 -27.20 8.36 14.52
N THR A 24 -26.18 9.17 14.72
CA THR A 24 -26.31 10.61 14.81
C THR A 24 -25.86 11.26 13.51
N VAL A 25 -26.80 11.84 12.79
CA VAL A 25 -26.53 12.67 11.60
C VAL A 25 -26.15 14.07 12.10
N ALA A 26 -24.94 14.50 11.83
CA ALA A 26 -24.52 15.89 12.04
C ALA A 26 -24.53 16.63 10.70
N ALA A 27 -25.21 17.79 10.68
CA ALA A 27 -25.31 18.67 9.52
C ALA A 27 -24.02 19.48 9.30
N PRO A 28 -23.71 19.89 8.05
CA PRO A 28 -22.48 20.59 7.71
C PRO A 28 -22.54 22.07 8.11
N GLY A 29 -21.59 22.52 8.93
CA GLY A 29 -21.28 23.93 9.13
C GLY A 29 -20.17 24.36 8.17
N ALA A 30 -20.48 25.33 7.30
CA ALA A 30 -19.51 25.97 6.44
C ALA A 30 -18.74 27.05 7.24
N GLY A 31 -17.42 27.08 7.09
CA GLY A 31 -16.56 28.16 7.52
C GLY A 31 -15.17 27.89 6.96
N ALA A 32 -14.84 28.59 5.87
CA ALA A 32 -13.48 28.62 5.36
C ALA A 32 -12.77 29.80 6.04
N ASP A 33 -11.65 29.54 6.69
CA ASP A 33 -10.60 30.52 6.91
C ASP A 33 -9.30 29.98 6.33
N GLU A 34 -8.76 30.74 5.37
CA GLU A 34 -7.43 30.59 4.81
C GLU A 34 -6.43 31.18 5.81
N ASP A 35 -5.67 30.32 6.48
CA ASP A 35 -4.35 30.68 6.99
C ASP A 35 -3.40 29.51 6.84
N SER A 36 -2.36 29.76 6.04
CA SER A 36 -1.34 28.79 5.64
C SER A 36 -0.19 28.79 6.64
N ASP A 37 -0.34 28.09 7.74
CA ASP A 37 0.81 27.58 8.49
C ASP A 37 0.80 26.06 8.42
N THR A 38 1.66 25.52 7.56
CA THR A 38 1.92 24.10 7.43
C THR A 38 2.71 23.65 8.66
N GLU A 39 2.01 23.26 9.71
CA GLU A 39 2.64 22.61 10.86
C GLU A 39 3.11 21.21 10.48
N VAL A 40 4.37 20.92 10.77
CA VAL A 40 5.03 19.64 10.48
C VAL A 40 4.77 18.71 11.65
N PHE A 41 4.15 17.56 11.37
CA PHE A 41 3.80 16.57 12.38
C PHE A 41 4.92 15.55 12.57
N GLY A 42 5.42 15.39 13.80
CA GLY A 42 6.50 14.45 14.10
C GLY A 42 6.02 13.01 14.28
N SER A 43 6.82 12.04 13.83
CA SER A 43 6.52 10.60 13.90
C SER A 43 7.03 9.89 15.17
N GLY A 44 7.41 10.62 16.22
CA GLY A 44 7.86 10.02 17.50
C GLY A 44 6.72 9.79 18.48
N PRO A 45 6.74 8.70 19.29
CA PRO A 45 5.66 8.36 20.21
C PRO A 45 5.37 9.42 21.29
N ASP A 46 6.37 10.20 21.71
CA ASP A 46 6.19 11.22 22.74
C ASP A 46 5.72 12.57 22.19
N ALA A 47 6.18 12.95 20.99
CA ALA A 47 5.72 14.16 20.30
C ALA A 47 4.28 14.04 19.79
N SER A 48 3.85 12.81 19.45
CA SER A 48 2.50 12.56 18.93
C SER A 48 1.39 12.67 19.95
N ALA A 49 1.64 12.34 21.23
CA ALA A 49 0.61 12.39 22.26
C ALA A 49 0.29 13.84 22.68
N GLU A 50 1.34 14.62 22.94
CA GLU A 50 1.20 16.05 23.33
C GLU A 50 0.59 16.88 22.19
N PHE A 51 1.02 16.64 20.96
CA PHE A 51 0.48 17.28 19.77
C PHE A 51 -1.00 16.91 19.54
N SER A 52 -1.37 15.63 19.70
CA SER A 52 -2.74 15.16 19.50
C SER A 52 -3.72 15.83 20.45
N GLU A 53 -3.35 15.97 21.73
CA GLU A 53 -4.19 16.63 22.72
C GLU A 53 -4.36 18.13 22.46
N GLN A 54 -3.27 18.81 22.08
CA GLN A 54 -3.30 20.22 21.73
C GLN A 54 -4.12 20.47 20.46
N TYR A 55 -3.89 19.68 19.40
CA TYR A 55 -4.62 19.79 18.15
C TYR A 55 -6.13 19.50 18.33
N ALA A 56 -6.47 18.47 19.11
CA ALA A 56 -7.87 18.15 19.41
C ALA A 56 -8.57 19.30 20.16
N ALA A 57 -7.88 19.92 21.13
CA ALA A 57 -8.41 21.05 21.89
C ALA A 57 -8.62 22.30 21.01
N GLU A 58 -7.70 22.57 20.07
CA GLU A 58 -7.75 23.72 19.18
C GLU A 58 -8.80 23.58 18.06
N HIS A 59 -8.98 22.35 17.55
CA HIS A 59 -9.82 22.10 16.37
C HIS A 59 -11.13 21.37 16.68
N GLY A 60 -11.40 21.04 17.93
CA GLY A 60 -12.60 20.33 18.35
C GLY A 60 -12.73 18.92 17.78
N VAL A 61 -11.60 18.25 17.53
CA VAL A 61 -11.54 16.89 16.98
C VAL A 61 -11.57 15.89 18.14
N GLU A 62 -12.46 14.91 18.07
CA GLU A 62 -12.44 13.75 18.98
C GLU A 62 -11.56 12.66 18.35
N PHE A 63 -10.46 12.32 19.04
CA PHE A 63 -9.54 11.27 18.59
C PHE A 63 -9.92 9.90 19.17
N HIS A 64 -9.91 8.89 18.30
CA HIS A 64 -10.00 7.49 18.68
C HIS A 64 -8.61 6.96 18.99
N TYR A 65 -8.30 6.73 20.24
CA TYR A 65 -6.97 6.31 20.66
C TYR A 65 -6.56 4.97 20.04
N GLN A 66 -5.44 4.96 19.33
CA GLN A 66 -4.89 3.77 18.71
C GLN A 66 -4.04 2.97 19.72
N GLN A 67 -4.57 1.86 20.21
CA GLN A 67 -3.97 1.10 21.30
C GLN A 67 -2.71 0.29 20.92
N ASN A 68 -2.47 0.04 19.62
CA ASN A 68 -1.42 -0.85 19.12
C ASN A 68 -0.40 -0.12 18.24
N GLN A 69 -0.08 1.13 18.56
CA GLN A 69 0.93 1.90 17.86
C GLN A 69 2.33 1.35 18.18
N VAL A 70 3.18 1.27 17.15
CA VAL A 70 4.57 0.82 17.28
C VAL A 70 5.49 2.02 17.12
N GLY A 71 6.29 2.27 18.14
CA GLY A 71 7.35 3.29 18.12
C GLY A 71 8.69 2.72 17.66
N THR A 72 9.71 3.56 17.78
CA THR A 72 11.11 3.21 17.47
C THR A 72 11.62 2.07 18.35
N GLN A 73 12.36 1.14 17.74
CA GLN A 73 12.98 0.01 18.42
C GLN A 73 14.49 -0.02 18.21
N ASP A 74 15.19 -0.81 19.01
CA ASP A 74 16.60 -1.10 18.78
C ASP A 74 16.80 -1.88 17.48
N ALA A 75 17.94 -1.65 16.83
CA ALA A 75 18.29 -2.35 15.61
C ALA A 75 18.57 -3.85 15.87
N VAL A 76 18.11 -4.69 14.95
CA VAL A 76 18.22 -6.15 15.03
C VAL A 76 19.03 -6.65 13.84
N LYS A 77 20.05 -7.48 14.09
CA LYS A 77 20.76 -8.16 13.00
C LYS A 77 19.92 -9.32 12.46
N MET A 78 19.55 -9.23 11.20
CA MET A 78 18.73 -10.25 10.53
C MET A 78 19.56 -11.43 10.04
N PRO A 79 18.94 -12.61 9.82
CA PRO A 79 19.58 -13.68 9.06
C PRO A 79 19.96 -13.16 7.66
N GLY A 80 21.20 -13.43 7.23
CA GLY A 80 21.72 -12.88 5.97
C GLY A 80 22.59 -11.62 6.13
N GLY A 81 22.65 -11.04 7.35
CA GLY A 81 23.66 -10.03 7.69
C GLY A 81 23.17 -8.59 7.80
N ALA A 82 22.02 -8.25 7.22
CA ALA A 82 21.46 -6.90 7.33
C ALA A 82 21.13 -6.53 8.78
N THR A 83 21.30 -5.26 9.11
CA THR A 83 20.85 -4.69 10.38
C THR A 83 19.57 -3.90 10.11
N VAL A 84 18.47 -4.28 10.76
CA VAL A 84 17.15 -3.69 10.55
C VAL A 84 16.63 -3.06 11.83
N ARG A 85 16.15 -1.84 11.73
CA ARG A 85 15.54 -1.07 12.81
C ARG A 85 14.09 -0.73 12.46
N VAL A 86 13.17 -0.96 13.39
CA VAL A 86 11.83 -0.37 13.30
C VAL A 86 11.94 1.10 13.68
N MET A 87 11.62 2.00 12.77
CA MET A 87 11.65 3.45 13.01
C MET A 87 10.37 3.92 13.70
N GLY A 88 9.24 3.30 13.39
CA GLY A 88 7.93 3.57 13.97
C GLY A 88 6.83 3.72 12.92
N ASP A 89 5.61 3.79 13.41
CA ASP A 89 4.44 4.01 12.58
C ASP A 89 4.48 5.42 11.96
N ILE A 90 4.20 5.53 10.66
CA ILE A 90 4.19 6.82 9.97
C ILE A 90 2.90 7.60 10.18
N LEU A 91 1.87 6.93 10.69
CA LEU A 91 0.58 7.51 11.07
C LEU A 91 0.21 7.04 12.47
N GLY A 92 -0.83 7.60 13.04
CA GLY A 92 -1.31 7.20 14.36
C GLY A 92 -2.49 8.03 14.82
N THR A 93 -2.70 8.12 16.13
CA THR A 93 -3.77 8.92 16.72
C THR A 93 -3.68 10.38 16.27
N TRP A 94 -2.49 10.94 16.21
CA TRP A 94 -2.21 12.31 15.80
C TRP A 94 -2.63 12.62 14.36
N SER A 95 -2.52 11.68 13.44
CA SER A 95 -2.86 11.89 12.03
C SER A 95 -4.37 11.89 11.76
N GLN A 96 -5.20 11.57 12.75
CA GLN A 96 -6.66 11.72 12.64
C GLN A 96 -7.08 13.18 12.44
N GLY A 97 -6.26 14.14 12.87
CA GLY A 97 -6.45 15.56 12.60
C GLY A 97 -6.47 15.89 11.12
N VAL A 98 -5.57 15.29 10.33
CA VAL A 98 -5.59 15.40 8.87
C VAL A 98 -6.57 14.42 8.20
N GLY A 99 -7.36 13.68 8.98
CA GLY A 99 -8.42 12.80 8.52
C GLY A 99 -7.99 11.38 8.18
N MET A 100 -6.86 10.89 8.70
CA MET A 100 -6.39 9.54 8.45
C MET A 100 -5.65 8.97 9.67
N GLY A 101 -6.26 8.02 10.37
CA GLY A 101 -5.69 7.42 11.58
C GLY A 101 -5.22 5.98 11.39
N ALA A 102 -5.72 5.28 10.36
CA ALA A 102 -5.32 3.92 10.02
C ALA A 102 -5.27 3.72 8.51
N THR A 103 -4.28 2.98 8.01
CA THR A 103 -4.07 2.79 6.57
C THR A 103 -3.13 1.63 6.28
N ASP A 104 -3.07 1.27 5.00
CA ASP A 104 -2.07 0.34 4.45
C ASP A 104 -1.41 0.87 3.18
N LEU A 105 -0.47 0.08 2.65
CA LEU A 105 0.38 0.40 1.53
C LEU A 105 1.31 1.59 1.83
N GLY A 106 1.39 2.58 0.95
CA GLY A 106 2.26 3.73 1.10
C GLY A 106 3.30 3.80 -0.03
N VAL A 107 2.84 3.65 -1.28
CA VAL A 107 3.70 3.80 -2.46
C VAL A 107 4.14 5.26 -2.59
N MET A 108 5.39 5.51 -2.99
CA MET A 108 5.99 6.84 -2.90
C MET A 108 6.64 7.27 -4.20
N ALA A 109 6.56 8.59 -4.48
CA ALA A 109 7.31 9.24 -5.55
C ALA A 109 7.78 10.64 -5.13
N PRO A 110 8.97 11.10 -5.57
CA PRO A 110 9.46 12.43 -5.28
C PRO A 110 8.54 13.53 -5.79
N LEU A 111 8.43 14.61 -5.01
CA LEU A 111 7.73 15.85 -5.40
C LEU A 111 8.68 17.03 -5.61
N GLY A 112 9.96 16.82 -5.39
CA GLY A 112 11.03 17.82 -5.48
C GLY A 112 11.51 18.30 -4.11
N GLY A 113 12.77 18.72 -4.06
CA GLY A 113 13.45 19.03 -2.82
C GLY A 113 13.48 17.81 -1.89
N LYS A 114 12.97 17.96 -0.66
CA LYS A 114 12.87 16.86 0.29
C LYS A 114 11.50 16.15 0.29
N ASP A 115 10.50 16.71 -0.41
CA ASP A 115 9.11 16.25 -0.34
C ASP A 115 8.88 15.05 -1.27
N PHE A 116 8.01 14.15 -0.83
CA PHE A 116 7.49 13.06 -1.65
C PHE A 116 6.00 12.82 -1.40
N ALA A 117 5.30 12.34 -2.42
CA ALA A 117 3.95 11.82 -2.28
C ALA A 117 4.01 10.44 -1.64
N MET A 118 3.09 10.17 -0.72
CA MET A 118 2.79 8.84 -0.19
C MET A 118 1.34 8.54 -0.54
N ILE A 119 1.09 7.47 -1.32
CA ILE A 119 -0.26 7.05 -1.69
C ILE A 119 -0.57 5.73 -1.02
N PHE A 120 -1.71 5.71 -0.35
CA PHE A 120 -2.18 4.62 0.48
C PHE A 120 -3.40 3.94 -0.16
N GLY A 121 -3.61 2.68 0.22
CA GLY A 121 -4.80 1.91 -0.11
C GLY A 121 -5.97 2.29 0.79
N ASP A 122 -6.60 1.27 1.35
CA ASP A 122 -7.70 1.47 2.29
C ASP A 122 -7.24 2.30 3.48
N SER A 123 -7.97 3.36 3.75
CA SER A 123 -7.66 4.32 4.80
C SER A 123 -8.90 4.66 5.59
N PHE A 124 -8.75 4.86 6.89
CA PHE A 124 -9.84 5.15 7.81
C PHE A 124 -9.54 6.42 8.59
N THR A 125 -10.55 7.22 8.86
CA THR A 125 -10.41 8.43 9.65
C THR A 125 -10.17 8.15 11.13
N GLY A 126 -10.59 6.98 11.63
CA GLY A 126 -10.36 6.51 12.99
C GLY A 126 -9.06 5.72 13.15
N GLY A 127 -8.87 5.11 14.32
CA GLY A 127 -7.61 4.48 14.73
C GLY A 127 -7.40 3.06 14.25
N THR A 128 -8.35 2.46 13.53
CA THR A 128 -8.29 1.06 13.08
C THR A 128 -9.20 0.82 11.87
N VAL A 129 -9.13 -0.40 11.32
CA VAL A 129 -10.05 -0.86 10.26
C VAL A 129 -11.49 -0.76 10.74
N PHE A 130 -12.35 -0.22 9.88
CA PHE A 130 -13.79 0.01 10.12
C PHE A 130 -14.10 1.08 11.17
N ASP A 131 -13.13 1.88 11.56
CA ASP A 131 -13.33 3.00 12.47
C ASP A 131 -13.37 4.31 11.67
N GLY A 132 -14.49 5.03 11.76
CA GLY A 132 -14.74 6.26 11.01
C GLY A 132 -15.02 6.02 9.51
N ASP A 133 -14.76 7.05 8.70
CA ASP A 133 -14.99 7.02 7.25
C ASP A 133 -13.87 6.26 6.54
N TRP A 134 -14.26 5.47 5.55
CA TRP A 134 -13.34 4.75 4.66
C TRP A 134 -13.05 5.55 3.39
N MET A 135 -11.80 5.47 2.91
CA MET A 135 -11.33 6.11 1.68
C MET A 135 -10.28 5.23 1.00
N SER A 136 -10.25 5.18 -0.34
CA SER A 136 -9.18 4.56 -1.14
C SER A 136 -9.22 5.07 -2.60
N PRO A 137 -8.10 5.41 -3.27
CA PRO A 137 -6.78 5.67 -2.66
C PRO A 137 -6.74 7.05 -2.01
N THR A 138 -5.87 7.19 -1.02
CA THR A 138 -5.62 8.48 -0.35
C THR A 138 -4.17 8.90 -0.52
N GLY A 139 -3.84 10.14 -0.17
CA GLY A 139 -2.47 10.62 -0.30
C GLY A 139 -2.07 11.64 0.74
N LEU A 140 -0.81 11.56 1.15
CA LEU A 140 -0.14 12.52 2.03
C LEU A 140 1.15 13.02 1.37
N VAL A 141 1.59 14.20 1.78
CA VAL A 141 2.93 14.71 1.49
C VAL A 141 3.83 14.36 2.67
N GLY A 142 4.95 13.72 2.40
CA GLY A 142 5.95 13.37 3.40
C GLY A 142 7.33 13.90 3.06
N HIS A 143 8.22 13.83 4.04
CA HIS A 143 9.65 14.06 3.89
C HIS A 143 10.43 13.29 4.97
N LEU A 144 11.72 13.06 4.74
CA LEU A 144 12.61 12.59 5.78
C LEU A 144 13.12 13.78 6.61
N ASP A 145 13.04 13.67 7.93
CA ASP A 145 13.68 14.64 8.82
C ASP A 145 15.20 14.38 8.92
N LYS A 146 15.91 15.21 9.71
CA LYS A 146 17.37 15.11 9.90
C LYS A 146 17.83 13.79 10.52
N ASP A 147 16.95 13.07 11.19
CA ASP A 147 17.23 11.81 11.89
C ASP A 147 16.75 10.60 11.06
N GLY A 148 16.23 10.84 9.84
CA GLY A 148 15.78 9.83 8.88
C GLY A 148 14.36 9.32 9.13
N PHE A 149 13.54 9.99 9.96
CA PHE A 149 12.14 9.61 10.14
C PHE A 149 11.25 10.23 9.07
N VAL A 150 10.32 9.45 8.58
CA VAL A 150 9.24 9.94 7.70
C VAL A 150 8.34 10.86 8.52
N GLN A 151 8.24 12.10 8.06
CA GLN A 151 7.34 13.12 8.60
C GLN A 151 6.23 13.40 7.61
N VAL A 152 5.01 13.64 8.10
CA VAL A 152 3.86 14.04 7.30
C VAL A 152 3.71 15.55 7.33
N SER A 153 3.65 16.17 6.15
CA SER A 153 3.49 17.62 6.00
C SER A 153 2.03 18.04 5.77
N GLY A 154 1.16 17.09 5.37
CA GLY A 154 -0.25 17.34 5.13
C GLY A 154 -0.85 16.45 4.04
N PRO A 155 -2.13 16.69 3.66
CA PRO A 155 -2.77 15.97 2.56
C PRO A 155 -2.11 16.24 1.20
N LEU A 156 -2.11 15.24 0.32
CA LEU A 156 -1.69 15.42 -1.07
C LEU A 156 -2.74 16.18 -1.90
N ASN A 157 -4.02 16.04 -1.56
CA ASN A 157 -5.11 16.80 -2.15
C ASN A 157 -5.17 18.25 -1.64
N ASP A 158 -5.92 19.11 -2.32
CA ASP A 158 -6.19 20.46 -1.83
C ASP A 158 -7.01 20.43 -0.53
N GLY A 159 -6.72 21.39 0.37
CA GLY A 159 -7.34 21.52 1.69
C GLY A 159 -6.54 20.87 2.81
N ASN A 160 -7.05 20.93 4.02
CA ASN A 160 -6.37 20.50 5.25
C ASN A 160 -6.73 19.07 5.71
N ARG A 161 -7.59 18.37 4.98
CA ARG A 161 -8.00 16.98 5.28
C ARG A 161 -7.84 16.09 4.06
N VAL A 162 -7.47 14.86 4.33
CA VAL A 162 -7.35 13.79 3.32
C VAL A 162 -8.72 13.52 2.69
N ARG A 163 -8.72 13.32 1.37
CA ARG A 163 -9.87 12.90 0.56
C ARG A 163 -9.40 11.84 -0.43
N PRO A 164 -10.31 11.01 -0.96
CA PRO A 164 -9.96 10.11 -2.07
C PRO A 164 -9.34 10.87 -3.23
N LEU A 165 -8.19 10.42 -3.72
CA LEU A 165 -7.50 11.04 -4.87
C LEU A 165 -8.27 10.86 -6.16
N ILE A 166 -9.00 9.74 -6.27
CA ILE A 166 -9.88 9.42 -7.39
C ILE A 166 -11.31 9.32 -6.86
N SER A 167 -12.19 10.13 -7.41
CA SER A 167 -13.62 10.10 -7.03
C SER A 167 -14.34 9.00 -7.79
N TYR A 168 -15.00 8.12 -7.06
CA TYR A 168 -15.88 7.08 -7.60
C TYR A 168 -16.96 6.71 -6.59
N ALA A 169 -17.98 5.99 -7.04
CA ALA A 169 -19.09 5.57 -6.18
C ALA A 169 -18.75 4.20 -5.56
N PRO A 170 -18.44 4.14 -4.25
CA PRO A 170 -18.14 2.87 -3.58
C PRO A 170 -19.34 1.92 -3.51
N GLU A 171 -20.57 2.46 -3.70
CA GLU A 171 -21.82 1.68 -3.67
C GLU A 171 -21.89 0.58 -4.75
N LYS A 172 -20.95 0.58 -5.70
CA LYS A 172 -20.88 -0.40 -6.80
C LYS A 172 -19.88 -1.52 -6.58
N ASP A 173 -19.50 -1.80 -5.35
CA ASP A 173 -18.49 -2.82 -5.00
C ASP A 173 -17.10 -2.57 -5.57
N PHE A 174 -16.81 -1.39 -6.05
CA PHE A 174 -15.50 -1.06 -6.54
C PHE A 174 -14.62 -0.47 -5.45
N THR A 175 -13.46 -1.08 -5.27
CA THR A 175 -12.34 -0.50 -4.52
C THR A 175 -11.19 -0.26 -5.49
N LEU A 176 -10.56 0.91 -5.41
CA LEU A 176 -9.35 1.22 -6.15
C LEU A 176 -8.15 1.12 -5.21
N LEU A 177 -7.30 0.13 -5.43
CA LEU A 177 -6.06 -0.06 -4.68
C LEU A 177 -4.88 0.43 -5.52
N PRO A 178 -4.03 1.33 -5.01
CA PRO A 178 -2.84 1.78 -5.73
C PRO A 178 -1.81 0.65 -5.80
N SER A 179 -1.15 0.52 -6.94
CA SER A 179 -0.08 -0.44 -7.15
C SER A 179 1.29 0.21 -7.01
N ASP A 180 1.53 1.29 -7.74
CA ASP A 180 2.73 2.12 -7.59
C ASP A 180 2.53 3.51 -8.20
N ILE A 181 3.45 4.44 -7.84
CA ILE A 181 3.52 5.80 -8.35
C ILE A 181 4.95 6.13 -8.78
N ILE A 182 5.10 6.90 -9.87
CA ILE A 182 6.38 7.39 -10.37
C ILE A 182 6.28 8.85 -10.79
N ASN A 183 7.36 9.60 -10.64
CA ASN A 183 7.52 10.96 -11.18
C ASN A 183 8.45 10.93 -12.40
N ILE A 184 7.91 11.21 -13.58
CA ILE A 184 8.66 11.29 -14.83
C ILE A 184 8.57 12.72 -15.35
N ASP A 185 9.69 13.41 -15.38
CA ASP A 185 9.81 14.79 -15.86
C ASP A 185 8.77 15.75 -15.26
N GLY A 186 8.45 15.56 -13.98
CA GLY A 186 7.49 16.38 -13.24
C GLY A 186 6.04 15.91 -13.31
N THR A 187 5.70 15.00 -14.19
CA THR A 187 4.36 14.38 -14.22
C THR A 187 4.33 13.16 -13.34
N LEU A 188 3.41 13.12 -12.39
CA LEU A 188 3.17 11.92 -11.59
C LEU A 188 2.28 10.95 -12.35
N TYR A 189 2.66 9.67 -12.36
CA TYR A 189 1.85 8.58 -12.90
C TYR A 189 1.58 7.56 -11.81
N MET A 190 0.33 7.15 -11.67
CA MET A 190 -0.12 6.14 -10.71
C MET A 190 -0.87 5.04 -11.44
N GLN A 191 -0.53 3.79 -11.18
CA GLN A 191 -1.39 2.66 -11.52
C GLN A 191 -2.13 2.18 -10.30
N GLY A 192 -3.39 1.79 -10.51
CA GLY A 192 -4.21 1.12 -9.50
C GLY A 192 -5.07 0.02 -10.10
N MET A 193 -5.53 -0.85 -9.21
CA MET A 193 -6.35 -2.02 -9.51
C MET A 193 -7.79 -1.76 -9.07
N TRP A 194 -8.73 -1.89 -9.98
CA TRP A 194 -10.16 -1.89 -9.69
C TRP A 194 -10.60 -3.29 -9.24
N ASN A 195 -11.03 -3.40 -8.01
CA ASN A 195 -11.47 -4.65 -7.42
C ASN A 195 -12.99 -4.66 -7.24
N ARG A 196 -13.61 -5.81 -7.47
CA ARG A 196 -15.00 -6.12 -7.13
C ARG A 196 -15.05 -7.13 -5.99
N GLY A 197 -14.98 -6.64 -4.75
CA GLY A 197 -14.80 -7.49 -3.57
C GLY A 197 -13.35 -8.01 -3.45
N LEU A 198 -13.17 -9.06 -2.64
CA LEU A 198 -11.86 -9.60 -2.30
C LEU A 198 -11.18 -10.30 -3.50
N HIS A 199 -9.92 -9.94 -3.80
CA HIS A 199 -9.07 -10.59 -4.82
C HIS A 199 -9.70 -10.71 -6.22
N ASN A 200 -10.67 -9.86 -6.54
CA ASN A 200 -11.34 -9.91 -7.82
C ASN A 200 -11.05 -8.62 -8.61
N VAL A 201 -9.86 -8.55 -9.18
CA VAL A 201 -9.46 -7.46 -10.07
C VAL A 201 -10.29 -7.55 -11.36
N SER A 202 -10.99 -6.49 -11.69
CA SER A 202 -11.75 -6.38 -12.94
C SER A 202 -10.92 -5.76 -14.06
N ASN A 203 -10.12 -4.78 -13.72
CA ASN A 203 -9.21 -4.08 -14.62
C ASN A 203 -8.21 -3.25 -13.81
N THR A 204 -7.16 -2.81 -14.49
CA THR A 204 -6.23 -1.80 -13.98
C THR A 204 -6.39 -0.50 -14.73
N GLN A 205 -5.97 0.58 -14.12
CA GLN A 205 -6.04 1.90 -14.73
C GLN A 205 -4.78 2.69 -14.38
N ILE A 206 -4.35 3.53 -15.32
CA ILE A 206 -3.24 4.46 -15.12
C ILE A 206 -3.80 5.88 -15.12
N TRP A 207 -3.38 6.68 -14.16
CA TRP A 207 -3.67 8.11 -14.07
C TRP A 207 -2.39 8.91 -14.10
N LYS A 208 -2.50 10.17 -14.54
CA LYS A 208 -1.43 11.16 -14.42
C LYS A 208 -1.88 12.39 -13.66
N SER A 209 -0.93 13.07 -13.04
CA SER A 209 -1.13 14.36 -12.40
C SER A 209 0.00 15.33 -12.75
N ASP A 210 -0.39 16.51 -13.29
CA ASP A 210 0.47 17.67 -13.52
C ASP A 210 0.17 18.78 -12.48
N SER A 211 -0.43 18.42 -11.34
CA SER A 211 -0.83 19.31 -10.25
C SER A 211 -0.29 18.85 -8.90
N ARG A 212 0.93 18.33 -8.88
CA ARG A 212 1.60 17.84 -7.66
C ARG A 212 0.79 16.77 -6.90
N GLY A 213 0.02 15.94 -7.63
CA GLY A 213 -0.83 14.89 -7.04
C GLY A 213 -2.20 15.34 -6.54
N LYS A 214 -2.55 16.63 -6.66
CA LYS A 214 -3.83 17.17 -6.20
C LYS A 214 -5.00 16.74 -7.07
N ARG A 215 -4.80 16.59 -8.37
CA ARG A 215 -5.80 16.20 -9.37
C ARG A 215 -5.23 15.18 -10.33
N TRP A 216 -6.07 14.22 -10.75
CA TRP A 216 -5.66 13.09 -11.55
C TRP A 216 -6.52 12.94 -12.81
N THR A 217 -5.89 12.63 -13.93
CA THR A 217 -6.54 12.40 -15.22
C THR A 217 -6.21 10.99 -15.70
N SER A 218 -7.21 10.25 -16.16
CA SER A 218 -7.04 8.91 -16.74
C SER A 218 -6.15 8.94 -17.97
N VAL A 219 -5.21 7.99 -18.04
CA VAL A 219 -4.32 7.76 -19.20
C VAL A 219 -4.76 6.54 -19.98
N GLY A 220 -5.10 5.44 -19.30
CA GLY A 220 -5.50 4.20 -19.97
C GLY A 220 -6.06 3.15 -19.01
N TYR A 221 -6.80 2.21 -19.59
CA TYR A 221 -7.34 1.03 -18.91
C TYR A 221 -6.74 -0.24 -19.48
N THR A 222 -6.56 -1.24 -18.64
CA THR A 222 -6.12 -2.57 -19.05
C THR A 222 -7.02 -3.61 -18.41
N SER A 223 -7.55 -4.54 -19.22
CA SER A 223 -8.36 -5.65 -18.71
C SER A 223 -7.53 -6.59 -17.84
N HIS A 224 -8.14 -7.16 -16.80
CA HIS A 224 -7.56 -8.26 -16.02
C HIS A 224 -7.11 -9.45 -16.90
N ASN A 225 -7.72 -9.64 -18.08
CA ASN A 225 -7.30 -10.70 -18.99
C ASN A 225 -5.91 -10.46 -19.63
N TYR A 226 -5.35 -9.27 -19.52
CA TYR A 226 -4.00 -8.99 -19.99
C TYR A 226 -3.01 -9.89 -19.25
N LEU A 227 -2.29 -10.71 -20.03
CA LEU A 227 -1.33 -11.71 -19.52
C LEU A 227 -1.89 -12.60 -18.39
N ASN A 228 -3.20 -12.90 -18.42
CA ASN A 228 -3.91 -13.68 -17.39
C ASN A 228 -3.76 -13.09 -15.97
N GLY A 229 -3.81 -11.76 -15.83
CA GLY A 229 -3.71 -11.06 -14.56
C GLY A 229 -2.28 -10.72 -14.11
N LEU A 230 -1.24 -11.13 -14.80
CA LEU A 230 0.15 -10.84 -14.42
C LEU A 230 0.49 -9.33 -14.47
N GLY A 231 -0.33 -8.54 -15.13
CA GLY A 231 -0.20 -7.07 -15.17
C GLY A 231 -1.08 -6.33 -14.17
N ASP A 232 -1.76 -7.04 -13.26
CA ASP A 232 -2.64 -6.41 -12.28
C ASP A 232 -1.84 -5.61 -11.25
N MET A 233 -0.86 -6.24 -10.64
CA MET A 233 0.01 -5.63 -9.65
C MET A 233 1.38 -5.36 -10.27
N ILE A 234 1.79 -4.10 -10.27
CA ILE A 234 3.06 -3.67 -10.84
C ILE A 234 3.84 -2.77 -9.87
N SER A 235 5.14 -2.72 -10.09
CA SER A 235 5.96 -1.57 -9.69
C SER A 235 6.88 -1.18 -10.84
N TRP A 236 7.12 0.11 -11.00
CA TRP A 236 7.82 0.68 -12.13
C TRP A 236 8.86 1.72 -11.75
N GLU A 237 9.91 1.83 -12.57
CA GLU A 237 10.95 2.82 -12.41
C GLU A 237 11.58 3.17 -13.76
N GLN A 238 12.00 4.41 -13.92
CA GLN A 238 12.69 4.86 -15.12
C GLN A 238 14.17 4.47 -15.06
N GLY A 239 14.62 3.74 -16.09
CA GLY A 239 16.02 3.40 -16.24
C GLY A 239 16.86 4.54 -16.86
N PRO A 240 18.19 4.44 -16.76
CA PRO A 240 19.11 5.45 -17.31
C PRO A 240 19.08 5.53 -18.84
N ASP A 241 18.51 4.53 -19.51
CA ASP A 241 18.32 4.46 -20.97
C ASP A 241 16.98 5.07 -21.41
N GLY A 242 16.20 5.59 -20.45
CA GLY A 242 14.91 6.24 -20.67
C GLY A 242 13.75 5.28 -20.95
N TYR A 243 13.92 3.98 -20.78
CA TYR A 243 12.80 3.05 -20.66
C TYR A 243 12.21 3.11 -19.24
N ILE A 244 10.90 2.87 -19.14
CA ILE A 244 10.25 2.56 -17.88
C ILE A 244 10.25 1.04 -17.76
N TYR A 245 10.91 0.53 -16.73
CA TYR A 245 10.95 -0.90 -16.41
C TYR A 245 9.86 -1.22 -15.40
N VAL A 246 9.20 -2.35 -15.58
CA VAL A 246 8.03 -2.77 -14.80
C VAL A 246 8.23 -4.18 -14.30
N VAL A 247 8.31 -4.36 -13.01
CA VAL A 247 8.11 -5.68 -12.41
C VAL A 247 6.62 -5.88 -12.18
N MET A 248 6.11 -7.09 -12.47
CA MET A 248 4.69 -7.35 -12.47
C MET A 248 4.36 -8.77 -11.99
N SER A 249 3.18 -8.92 -11.41
CA SER A 249 2.60 -10.19 -10.97
C SER A 249 1.07 -10.09 -10.92
N SER A 250 0.40 -11.19 -10.60
CA SER A 250 -1.02 -11.14 -10.27
C SER A 250 -1.25 -10.59 -8.86
N PHE A 251 -2.43 -10.04 -8.61
CA PHE A 251 -2.78 -9.52 -7.27
C PHE A 251 -3.05 -10.64 -6.25
N GLU A 252 -3.14 -11.89 -6.67
CA GLU A 252 -3.52 -13.02 -5.80
C GLU A 252 -2.39 -13.55 -4.90
N ARG A 253 -1.17 -12.98 -4.98
CA ARG A 253 0.03 -13.40 -4.21
C ARG A 253 0.36 -14.88 -4.36
N LYS A 254 0.24 -15.40 -5.57
CA LYS A 254 0.47 -16.80 -5.92
C LYS A 254 1.42 -17.00 -7.08
N ASP A 255 1.64 -15.95 -7.87
CA ASP A 255 2.42 -16.01 -9.09
C ASP A 255 3.86 -15.52 -8.88
N ASN A 256 4.67 -15.75 -9.89
CA ASN A 256 6.06 -15.35 -9.98
C ASN A 256 6.20 -13.86 -10.33
N VAL A 257 7.45 -13.35 -10.35
CA VAL A 257 7.74 -11.98 -10.81
C VAL A 257 8.14 -12.02 -12.28
N TYR A 258 7.53 -11.16 -13.07
CA TYR A 258 7.81 -10.96 -14.50
C TYR A 258 8.34 -9.54 -14.72
N LEU A 259 8.97 -9.31 -15.88
CA LEU A 259 9.54 -8.01 -16.23
C LEU A 259 9.02 -7.57 -17.59
N SER A 260 8.64 -6.32 -17.69
CA SER A 260 8.37 -5.62 -18.95
C SER A 260 9.04 -4.25 -18.97
N ARG A 261 9.04 -3.60 -20.16
CA ARG A 261 9.47 -2.21 -20.32
C ARG A 261 8.69 -1.51 -21.41
N PHE A 262 8.67 -0.19 -21.37
CA PHE A 262 8.05 0.64 -22.40
C PHE A 262 8.69 2.03 -22.45
N LYS A 263 8.42 2.80 -23.51
CA LYS A 263 8.74 4.23 -23.58
C LYS A 263 7.56 5.04 -23.05
N ILE A 264 7.82 6.22 -22.47
CA ILE A 264 6.79 7.03 -21.80
C ILE A 264 5.59 7.35 -22.69
N GLU A 265 5.79 7.53 -23.99
CA GLU A 265 4.72 7.75 -24.97
C GLU A 265 3.74 6.58 -25.09
N ASP A 266 4.14 5.39 -24.67
CA ASP A 266 3.35 4.15 -24.74
C ASP A 266 2.74 3.76 -23.38
N ILE A 267 2.81 4.61 -22.36
CA ILE A 267 2.35 4.32 -21.00
C ILE A 267 0.88 3.91 -20.93
N GLY A 268 0.03 4.44 -21.80
CA GLY A 268 -1.41 4.13 -21.86
C GLY A 268 -1.77 2.93 -22.77
N ASP A 269 -0.80 2.32 -23.42
CA ASP A 269 -0.99 1.26 -24.41
C ASP A 269 -0.18 0.01 -24.06
N ARG A 270 -0.78 -0.91 -23.32
CA ARG A 270 -0.13 -2.14 -22.85
C ARG A 270 0.32 -3.07 -23.97
N ASP A 271 -0.27 -2.99 -25.16
CA ASP A 271 0.11 -3.83 -26.30
C ASP A 271 1.50 -3.45 -26.87
N LYS A 272 2.01 -2.29 -26.49
CA LYS A 272 3.36 -1.82 -26.85
C LYS A 272 4.41 -2.07 -25.77
N TRP A 273 4.02 -2.65 -24.65
CA TRP A 273 4.97 -3.00 -23.63
C TRP A 273 5.71 -4.28 -24.00
N GLU A 274 7.04 -4.18 -24.10
CA GLU A 274 7.91 -5.32 -24.39
C GLU A 274 8.10 -6.17 -23.15
N LEU A 275 7.88 -7.48 -23.28
CA LEU A 275 8.07 -8.46 -22.21
C LEU A 275 9.48 -9.06 -22.28
N PHE A 276 10.05 -9.40 -21.14
CA PHE A 276 11.40 -9.95 -21.04
C PHE A 276 11.39 -11.47 -20.87
N ASN A 277 12.30 -12.13 -21.57
CA ASN A 277 12.57 -13.54 -21.37
C ASN A 277 14.01 -13.74 -20.86
N PRO A 278 14.20 -14.04 -19.55
CA PRO A 278 15.55 -14.22 -18.99
C PRO A 278 16.31 -15.42 -19.56
N GLY A 279 15.63 -16.40 -20.16
CA GLY A 279 16.26 -17.57 -20.77
C GLY A 279 16.93 -17.27 -22.09
N SER A 280 16.37 -16.35 -22.91
CA SER A 280 16.98 -15.90 -24.17
C SER A 280 17.71 -14.57 -24.05
N GLY A 281 17.40 -13.75 -23.02
CA GLY A 281 17.87 -12.37 -22.88
C GLY A 281 17.18 -11.39 -23.83
N GLU A 282 16.06 -11.77 -24.44
CA GLU A 282 15.36 -10.98 -25.47
C GLU A 282 14.11 -10.30 -24.91
N TRP A 283 13.77 -9.16 -25.53
CA TRP A 283 12.55 -8.41 -25.32
C TRP A 283 11.58 -8.66 -26.48
N GLY A 284 10.28 -8.78 -26.18
CA GLY A 284 9.23 -9.01 -27.19
C GLY A 284 7.98 -9.64 -26.58
N ASP A 285 7.30 -10.52 -27.35
CA ASP A 285 6.03 -11.14 -26.94
C ASP A 285 6.22 -12.42 -26.10
N TYR A 286 7.43 -13.01 -26.15
CA TYR A 286 7.75 -14.23 -25.38
C TYR A 286 8.38 -13.86 -24.05
N TYR A 287 7.76 -14.30 -22.97
CA TYR A 287 8.18 -13.96 -21.63
C TYR A 287 8.31 -15.19 -20.72
N ALA A 288 9.12 -15.04 -19.71
CA ALA A 288 9.25 -15.98 -18.61
C ALA A 288 9.49 -15.21 -17.31
N PRO A 289 9.24 -15.82 -16.14
CA PRO A 289 9.47 -15.14 -14.87
C PRO A 289 10.97 -14.83 -14.70
N ILE A 290 11.25 -13.66 -14.15
CA ILE A 290 12.60 -13.28 -13.72
C ILE A 290 12.91 -13.81 -12.31
N ILE A 291 11.86 -14.07 -11.49
CA ILE A 291 11.96 -14.74 -10.20
C ILE A 291 10.83 -15.77 -10.13
N ASP A 292 11.19 -17.06 -10.02
CA ASP A 292 10.25 -18.18 -9.88
C ASP A 292 10.65 -19.17 -8.78
N HIS A 293 11.88 -19.06 -8.26
CA HIS A 293 12.35 -19.95 -7.22
C HIS A 293 11.89 -19.47 -5.84
N ARG A 294 11.02 -20.26 -5.19
CA ARG A 294 10.44 -19.96 -3.88
C ARG A 294 9.82 -18.56 -3.84
N MET A 295 8.97 -18.27 -4.84
CA MET A 295 8.35 -16.97 -5.00
C MET A 295 6.85 -17.11 -5.20
N GLN A 296 6.11 -16.42 -4.34
CA GLN A 296 4.71 -16.06 -4.50
C GLN A 296 4.62 -14.57 -4.29
N ALA A 297 4.75 -13.80 -5.36
CA ALA A 297 4.90 -12.37 -5.29
C ALA A 297 3.60 -11.69 -4.82
N GLY A 298 3.71 -10.96 -3.74
CA GLY A 298 2.78 -9.93 -3.33
C GLY A 298 3.23 -8.56 -3.81
N GLU A 299 2.91 -7.53 -3.06
CA GLU A 299 3.26 -6.14 -3.38
C GLU A 299 4.77 -6.00 -3.57
N MET A 300 5.12 -5.22 -4.60
CA MET A 300 6.50 -5.01 -5.02
C MET A 300 6.80 -3.51 -5.07
N ASN A 301 8.08 -3.17 -4.90
CA ASN A 301 8.57 -1.82 -5.14
C ASN A 301 9.96 -1.85 -5.77
N LEU A 302 10.07 -1.37 -7.00
CA LEU A 302 11.29 -1.29 -7.79
C LEU A 302 11.77 0.16 -7.81
N ARG A 303 13.05 0.40 -7.50
CA ARG A 303 13.68 1.72 -7.61
C ARG A 303 15.09 1.60 -8.15
N TYR A 304 15.53 2.61 -8.91
CA TYR A 304 16.91 2.72 -9.39
C TYR A 304 17.68 3.69 -8.49
N ILE A 305 18.56 3.15 -7.67
CA ILE A 305 19.27 3.90 -6.62
C ILE A 305 20.78 3.78 -6.86
N GLN A 306 21.48 4.91 -7.06
CA GLN A 306 22.93 4.99 -7.14
C GLN A 306 23.57 4.01 -8.16
N GLY A 307 22.89 3.73 -9.27
CA GLY A 307 23.35 2.83 -10.31
C GLY A 307 22.86 1.37 -10.17
N TYR A 308 22.07 1.07 -9.18
CA TYR A 308 21.55 -0.27 -8.90
C TYR A 308 20.03 -0.31 -8.88
N TRP A 309 19.48 -1.42 -9.33
CA TRP A 309 18.06 -1.76 -9.21
C TRP A 309 17.82 -2.40 -7.86
N VAL A 310 16.98 -1.79 -7.06
CA VAL A 310 16.57 -2.26 -5.74
C VAL A 310 15.11 -2.71 -5.83
N LEU A 311 14.87 -3.97 -5.59
CA LEU A 311 13.53 -4.57 -5.63
C LEU A 311 13.16 -5.09 -4.25
N VAL A 312 12.16 -4.46 -3.64
CA VAL A 312 11.52 -4.92 -2.40
C VAL A 312 10.24 -5.67 -2.76
N ILE A 313 10.03 -6.84 -2.16
CA ILE A 313 8.90 -7.73 -2.45
C ILE A 313 8.33 -8.28 -1.14
N PHE A 314 7.00 -8.25 -0.99
CA PHE A 314 6.34 -9.19 -0.10
C PHE A 314 6.30 -10.57 -0.76
N ASN A 315 7.00 -11.53 -0.20
CA ASN A 315 7.01 -12.92 -0.68
C ASN A 315 6.09 -13.76 0.21
N ASN A 316 4.93 -14.13 -0.32
CA ASN A 316 3.93 -14.89 0.43
C ASN A 316 4.38 -16.34 0.73
N GLU A 317 5.28 -16.95 -0.08
CA GLU A 317 5.81 -18.29 0.21
C GLU A 317 6.72 -18.30 1.44
N THR A 318 7.51 -17.24 1.64
CA THR A 318 8.39 -17.09 2.80
C THR A 318 7.73 -16.31 3.93
N GLU A 319 6.58 -15.68 3.67
CA GLU A 319 5.87 -14.76 4.56
C GLU A 319 6.79 -13.63 5.06
N ALA A 320 7.54 -13.03 4.15
CA ALA A 320 8.56 -12.04 4.48
C ALA A 320 8.58 -10.87 3.49
N ILE A 321 9.05 -9.74 3.97
CA ILE A 321 9.49 -8.62 3.12
C ILE A 321 10.95 -8.86 2.80
N GLU A 322 11.24 -9.02 1.51
CA GLU A 322 12.55 -9.34 0.98
C GLU A 322 13.08 -8.19 0.11
N VAL A 323 14.38 -7.98 0.10
CA VAL A 323 15.06 -7.07 -0.83
C VAL A 323 16.09 -7.83 -1.66
N ARG A 324 16.19 -7.45 -2.94
CA ARG A 324 17.22 -7.89 -3.89
C ARG A 324 17.81 -6.67 -4.57
N ILE A 325 19.13 -6.68 -4.82
CA ILE A 325 19.86 -5.58 -5.45
C ILE A 325 20.68 -6.12 -6.60
N SER A 326 20.59 -5.48 -7.76
CA SER A 326 21.36 -5.83 -8.97
C SER A 326 21.73 -4.58 -9.77
N ASP A 327 22.87 -4.60 -10.42
CA ASP A 327 23.31 -3.59 -11.41
C ASP A 327 22.57 -3.73 -12.76
N GLU A 328 22.00 -4.91 -13.03
CA GLU A 328 21.22 -5.19 -14.23
C GLU A 328 19.76 -5.52 -13.90
N ILE A 329 18.81 -4.89 -14.60
CA ILE A 329 17.39 -5.21 -14.48
C ILE A 329 17.00 -6.42 -15.34
N ALA A 330 17.50 -6.50 -16.58
CA ALA A 330 17.18 -7.50 -17.57
C ALA A 330 18.04 -8.76 -17.39
N ARG A 331 17.74 -9.52 -16.32
CA ARG A 331 18.47 -10.76 -15.98
C ARG A 331 17.56 -11.77 -15.28
N ASN A 332 18.09 -12.96 -15.02
CA ASN A 332 17.52 -13.91 -14.09
C ASN A 332 17.82 -13.45 -12.64
N TRP A 333 16.79 -13.06 -11.91
CA TRP A 333 16.92 -12.57 -10.54
C TRP A 333 16.91 -13.68 -9.47
N ASN A 334 16.73 -14.95 -9.88
CA ASN A 334 16.91 -16.09 -8.95
C ASN A 334 18.35 -16.20 -8.46
N ASP A 335 19.31 -15.71 -9.26
CA ASP A 335 20.74 -15.70 -8.93
C ASP A 335 21.15 -14.53 -8.03
N VAL A 336 20.25 -13.57 -7.81
CA VAL A 336 20.50 -12.41 -6.93
C VAL A 336 20.28 -12.81 -5.48
N PRO A 337 21.21 -12.50 -4.56
CA PRO A 337 21.04 -12.76 -3.15
C PRO A 337 19.74 -12.16 -2.60
N VAL A 338 19.15 -12.83 -1.60
CA VAL A 338 17.93 -12.38 -0.93
C VAL A 338 18.25 -11.94 0.47
N THR A 339 17.81 -10.73 0.82
CA THR A 339 17.91 -10.23 2.19
C THR A 339 16.51 -10.00 2.76
N THR A 340 16.23 -10.60 3.93
CA THR A 340 14.96 -10.41 4.64
C THR A 340 15.00 -9.14 5.46
N ILE A 341 14.00 -8.26 5.29
CA ILE A 341 13.80 -7.03 6.06
C ILE A 341 12.90 -7.31 7.27
N ALA A 342 11.73 -7.92 7.03
CA ALA A 342 10.78 -8.28 8.08
C ALA A 342 10.19 -9.65 7.78
N LYS A 343 9.94 -10.43 8.81
CA LYS A 343 9.40 -11.79 8.68
C LYS A 343 8.15 -11.97 9.53
N ASN A 344 7.15 -12.63 8.96
CA ASN A 344 5.94 -13.01 9.69
C ASN A 344 6.27 -13.77 10.99
N GLY A 345 5.41 -13.56 11.98
CA GLY A 345 5.51 -14.19 13.27
C GLY A 345 4.17 -14.19 14.01
N SER A 346 4.23 -14.22 15.32
CA SER A 346 3.04 -14.33 16.17
C SER A 346 2.65 -12.99 16.79
N TRP A 347 1.38 -12.67 16.77
CA TRP A 347 0.80 -11.55 17.52
C TRP A 347 0.95 -11.69 19.05
N ALA A 348 1.19 -12.90 19.57
CA ALA A 348 1.43 -13.13 20.98
C ALA A 348 2.82 -12.69 21.44
N ASN A 349 3.75 -12.42 20.54
CA ASN A 349 5.11 -11.98 20.83
C ASN A 349 5.28 -10.48 20.52
N PRO A 350 6.24 -9.80 21.16
CA PRO A 350 6.60 -8.44 20.78
C PRO A 350 6.93 -8.33 19.29
N GLN A 351 6.39 -7.32 18.65
CA GLN A 351 6.65 -7.08 17.23
C GLN A 351 8.08 -6.55 17.03
N SER A 352 8.79 -7.10 16.06
CA SER A 352 10.18 -6.76 15.73
C SER A 352 10.46 -7.21 14.29
N PRO A 353 11.58 -6.83 13.65
CA PRO A 353 11.90 -7.30 12.29
C PRO A 353 11.88 -8.83 12.14
N ARG A 354 12.18 -9.58 13.21
CA ARG A 354 12.15 -11.06 13.21
C ARG A 354 10.78 -11.67 13.52
N ASN A 355 9.83 -10.87 13.97
CA ASN A 355 8.48 -11.26 14.35
C ASN A 355 7.53 -10.12 14.02
N TRP A 356 7.33 -9.84 12.73
CA TRP A 356 6.43 -8.81 12.24
C TRP A 356 5.17 -9.46 11.71
N SER A 357 4.17 -9.63 12.57
CA SER A 357 2.99 -10.47 12.28
C SER A 357 2.17 -9.90 11.13
N GLN A 358 1.82 -10.75 10.16
CA GLN A 358 1.02 -10.44 8.98
C GLN A 358 1.56 -9.23 8.19
N PRO A 359 2.87 -9.22 7.78
CA PRO A 359 3.44 -8.17 6.96
C PRO A 359 2.89 -8.24 5.53
N TYR A 360 2.81 -7.10 4.86
CA TYR A 360 2.64 -6.99 3.42
C TYR A 360 3.07 -5.61 2.94
N GLY A 361 3.10 -5.42 1.63
CA GLY A 361 3.69 -4.22 1.08
C GLY A 361 5.22 -4.24 1.25
N GLY A 362 5.81 -3.10 1.14
CA GLY A 362 7.25 -2.89 1.25
C GLY A 362 7.67 -1.83 0.25
N TYR A 363 7.66 -0.55 0.65
CA TYR A 363 7.83 0.58 -0.26
C TYR A 363 9.03 1.41 0.14
N ILE A 364 9.96 1.58 -0.79
CA ILE A 364 11.20 2.32 -0.60
C ILE A 364 10.90 3.80 -0.45
N VAL A 365 11.42 4.40 0.62
CA VAL A 365 11.26 5.83 0.88
C VAL A 365 12.22 6.63 -0.01
N PRO A 366 11.75 7.67 -0.72
CA PRO A 366 12.63 8.55 -1.50
C PRO A 366 13.72 9.18 -0.62
N GLY A 367 14.95 9.22 -1.14
CA GLY A 367 16.13 9.63 -0.39
C GLY A 367 16.93 8.49 0.22
N SER A 368 16.45 7.25 0.08
CA SER A 368 17.20 6.04 0.45
C SER A 368 18.47 5.86 -0.39
N THR A 369 19.50 5.30 0.22
CA THR A 369 20.75 4.88 -0.44
C THR A 369 20.97 3.38 -0.27
N ILE A 370 21.94 2.81 -0.98
CA ILE A 370 22.24 1.37 -0.90
C ILE A 370 22.68 0.95 0.52
N ASP A 371 23.46 1.79 1.18
CA ASP A 371 23.96 1.53 2.55
C ASP A 371 22.97 1.95 3.64
N ASN A 372 21.91 2.70 3.27
CA ASN A 372 20.90 3.23 4.20
C ASN A 372 19.52 3.24 3.53
N LEU A 373 18.87 2.08 3.49
CA LEU A 373 17.57 1.89 2.84
C LEU A 373 16.43 2.04 3.85
N ASP A 374 15.51 2.96 3.60
CA ASP A 374 14.26 3.09 4.34
C ASP A 374 13.11 2.45 3.57
N VAL A 375 12.30 1.65 4.26
CA VAL A 375 11.16 0.91 3.67
C VAL A 375 9.95 1.06 4.56
N VAL A 376 8.79 1.36 3.98
CA VAL A 376 7.51 1.37 4.68
C VAL A 376 6.81 0.03 4.46
N ILE A 377 6.43 -0.64 5.54
CA ILE A 377 5.83 -1.97 5.56
C ILE A 377 4.46 -1.90 6.21
N SER A 378 3.47 -2.48 5.56
CA SER A 378 2.10 -2.57 6.07
C SER A 378 1.93 -3.74 7.02
N GLN A 379 1.04 -3.56 8.00
CA GLN A 379 0.67 -4.60 8.96
C GLN A 379 -0.82 -4.51 9.29
N TRP A 380 -1.51 -5.63 9.24
CA TRP A 380 -2.89 -5.73 9.66
C TRP A 380 -3.13 -6.93 10.58
N ASN A 381 -3.67 -6.69 11.76
CA ASN A 381 -4.16 -7.77 12.61
C ASN A 381 -5.57 -8.16 12.18
N THR A 382 -5.67 -9.16 11.31
CA THR A 382 -6.94 -9.62 10.75
C THR A 382 -7.86 -10.27 11.80
N GLY A 383 -7.31 -10.74 12.91
CA GLY A 383 -8.09 -11.39 13.98
C GLY A 383 -8.78 -10.42 14.93
N THR A 384 -8.15 -9.28 15.22
CA THR A 384 -8.68 -8.30 16.18
C THR A 384 -9.06 -6.97 15.54
N HIS A 385 -8.59 -6.70 14.33
CA HIS A 385 -8.70 -5.44 13.60
C HIS A 385 -8.10 -4.21 14.33
N LYS A 386 -7.37 -4.41 15.41
CA LYS A 386 -6.82 -3.33 16.24
C LYS A 386 -5.51 -2.76 15.73
N ARG A 387 -4.90 -3.35 14.72
CA ARG A 387 -3.71 -2.86 14.04
C ARG A 387 -3.91 -2.87 12.54
N TYR A 388 -3.82 -1.71 11.93
CA TYR A 388 -3.85 -1.49 10.50
C TYR A 388 -3.02 -0.26 10.19
N MET A 389 -1.73 -0.48 9.85
CA MET A 389 -0.77 0.61 9.85
C MET A 389 0.39 0.35 8.89
N ALA A 390 0.90 1.44 8.33
CA ALA A 390 2.16 1.51 7.60
C ALA A 390 3.28 1.96 8.56
N THR A 391 4.37 1.20 8.63
CA THR A 391 5.47 1.38 9.58
C THR A 391 6.79 1.53 8.84
N GLN A 392 7.61 2.50 9.20
CA GLN A 392 8.94 2.69 8.62
C GLN A 392 9.96 1.75 9.26
N PHE A 393 10.78 1.15 8.41
CA PHE A 393 11.95 0.35 8.74
C PHE A 393 13.19 0.96 8.10
N ASN A 394 14.30 0.93 8.80
CA ASN A 394 15.61 1.30 8.26
C ASN A 394 16.50 0.05 8.17
N VAL A 395 17.14 -0.13 7.03
CA VAL A 395 17.96 -1.30 6.69
C VAL A 395 19.37 -0.85 6.36
N ARG A 396 20.35 -1.45 7.01
CA ARG A 396 21.77 -1.16 6.80
C ARG A 396 22.59 -2.42 6.52
N GLY A 397 23.75 -2.23 5.88
CA GLY A 397 24.68 -3.31 5.52
C GLY A 397 24.30 -4.06 4.25
N LEU A 398 23.43 -3.48 3.42
CA LEU A 398 23.10 -4.05 2.11
C LEU A 398 24.28 -3.95 1.15
N ASP A 399 25.02 -2.85 1.18
CA ASP A 399 26.27 -2.67 0.44
C ASP A 399 27.25 -3.81 0.66
N GLU A 400 27.52 -4.17 1.93
CA GLU A 400 28.40 -5.29 2.28
C GLU A 400 27.86 -6.64 1.76
N ILE A 401 26.54 -6.89 1.91
CA ILE A 401 25.91 -8.14 1.51
C ILE A 401 25.96 -8.35 0.00
N TYR A 402 25.78 -7.28 -0.77
CA TYR A 402 25.78 -7.30 -2.25
C TYR A 402 27.16 -7.02 -2.85
N GLY A 403 28.20 -6.81 -2.01
CA GLY A 403 29.56 -6.57 -2.47
C GLY A 403 29.75 -5.21 -3.16
N ILE A 404 28.98 -4.23 -2.76
CA ILE A 404 28.96 -2.87 -3.31
C ILE A 404 29.85 -1.98 -2.45
N ASP A 405 30.81 -1.28 -3.03
CA ASP A 405 31.59 -0.29 -2.33
C ASP A 405 30.80 1.02 -2.19
N ALA A 406 30.12 1.20 -1.07
CA ALA A 406 29.27 2.35 -0.81
C ALA A 406 30.04 3.69 -0.91
N ALA A 407 31.36 3.71 -0.63
CA ALA A 407 32.17 4.92 -0.73
C ALA A 407 32.41 5.36 -2.20
N SER A 408 32.26 4.44 -3.15
CA SER A 408 32.40 4.69 -4.59
C SER A 408 31.10 5.07 -5.27
N LEU A 409 29.95 4.94 -4.59
CA LEU A 409 28.65 5.23 -5.17
C LEU A 409 28.46 6.74 -5.45
N PRO A 410 27.76 7.10 -6.54
CA PRO A 410 27.44 8.48 -6.81
C PRO A 410 26.47 9.01 -5.73
N ALA A 411 26.52 10.31 -5.49
CA ALA A 411 25.48 10.98 -4.72
C ALA A 411 24.11 10.76 -5.39
N LEU A 412 23.05 10.76 -4.58
CA LEU A 412 21.70 10.73 -5.14
C LEU A 412 21.50 11.94 -6.07
N PRO A 413 20.85 11.75 -7.22
CA PRO A 413 20.49 12.87 -8.07
C PRO A 413 19.48 13.78 -7.36
N GLU A 414 19.40 15.03 -7.79
CA GLU A 414 18.30 15.91 -7.39
C GLU A 414 16.97 15.23 -7.74
N PRO A 415 16.04 15.11 -6.77
CA PRO A 415 14.76 14.46 -7.05
C PRO A 415 13.93 15.29 -8.03
N PRO A 416 13.22 14.65 -8.98
CA PRO A 416 12.40 15.35 -9.94
C PRO A 416 11.31 16.17 -9.23
N VAL A 417 11.14 17.42 -9.67
CA VAL A 417 10.14 18.33 -9.12
C VAL A 417 8.80 18.05 -9.82
N ALA A 418 7.78 17.73 -9.04
CA ALA A 418 6.45 17.51 -9.59
C ALA A 418 5.82 18.83 -10.08
N ASN A 419 5.21 18.79 -11.26
CA ASN A 419 4.47 19.92 -11.83
C ASN A 419 3.32 20.34 -10.92
N ASP A 420 3.14 21.62 -10.71
CA ASP A 420 1.98 22.21 -10.04
C ASP A 420 1.35 23.27 -10.94
N ILE A 421 0.76 22.81 -12.06
CA ILE A 421 0.19 23.67 -13.09
C ILE A 421 -1.22 24.09 -12.65
N PRO A 422 -1.48 25.39 -12.38
CA PRO A 422 -2.82 25.87 -12.04
C PRO A 422 -3.79 25.59 -13.17
N GLY A 423 -4.90 24.89 -12.86
CA GLY A 423 -5.91 24.55 -13.88
C GLY A 423 -5.54 23.39 -14.80
N ALA A 424 -4.43 22.68 -14.56
CA ALA A 424 -4.18 21.38 -15.16
C ALA A 424 -5.33 20.46 -14.75
N ASP A 425 -6.30 20.33 -15.69
CA ASP A 425 -7.66 19.95 -15.36
C ASP A 425 -7.79 18.48 -15.02
N GLY A 426 -7.95 18.30 -13.74
CA GLY A 426 -8.94 17.30 -13.39
C GLY A 426 -10.36 17.76 -13.72
N ARG A 427 -10.80 17.71 -14.94
CA ARG A 427 -12.14 17.20 -15.09
C ARG A 427 -12.07 15.81 -14.54
N SER A 428 -12.59 15.63 -13.30
CA SER A 428 -13.05 14.32 -12.86
C SER A 428 -13.63 13.69 -14.10
N ALA A 429 -12.96 12.69 -14.67
CA ALA A 429 -13.62 11.83 -15.60
C ALA A 429 -14.75 11.20 -14.79
N SER A 430 -15.88 11.89 -14.74
CA SER A 430 -17.11 11.27 -14.30
C SER A 430 -17.18 10.01 -15.15
N ASN A 431 -17.11 8.86 -14.53
CA ASN A 431 -17.27 7.55 -15.16
C ASN A 431 -18.69 7.41 -15.73
N SER A 432 -19.03 8.27 -16.67
CA SER A 432 -20.33 8.27 -17.34
C SER A 432 -20.46 7.25 -18.49
N SER A 433 -19.42 6.43 -18.72
CA SER A 433 -19.44 5.48 -19.84
C SER A 433 -19.48 3.99 -19.45
N LEU A 434 -19.52 3.63 -18.16
CA LEU A 434 -19.63 2.22 -17.75
C LEU A 434 -21.03 1.82 -17.26
N SER A 435 -22.05 2.69 -17.38
CA SER A 435 -23.40 2.41 -16.86
C SER A 435 -24.37 1.78 -17.87
N SER A 436 -23.95 1.45 -19.08
CA SER A 436 -24.84 0.83 -20.06
C SER A 436 -24.78 -0.69 -19.97
N GLY A 437 -25.56 -1.28 -19.05
CA GLY A 437 -25.77 -2.73 -19.08
C GLY A 437 -25.97 -3.45 -17.74
N MET A 438 -26.42 -2.77 -16.70
CA MET A 438 -26.73 -3.46 -15.42
C MET A 438 -28.22 -3.33 -15.05
N ASP A 439 -28.79 -4.45 -14.72
CA ASP A 439 -30.18 -4.67 -14.39
C ASP A 439 -30.52 -4.18 -12.97
N GLU A 440 -31.75 -3.70 -12.78
CA GLU A 440 -32.29 -2.97 -11.62
C GLU A 440 -32.37 -3.80 -10.32
N THR A 441 -32.05 -5.08 -10.35
CA THR A 441 -32.18 -6.01 -9.22
C THR A 441 -31.02 -5.95 -8.23
N THR A 442 -29.92 -5.28 -8.57
CA THR A 442 -28.65 -5.27 -7.81
C THR A 442 -28.56 -4.14 -6.77
N GLU A 443 -29.51 -3.21 -6.77
CA GLU A 443 -29.44 -1.93 -6.04
C GLU A 443 -29.52 -2.01 -4.50
N LYS A 444 -29.89 -3.15 -3.92
CA LYS A 444 -30.11 -3.29 -2.45
C LYS A 444 -28.99 -3.95 -1.66
N ILE A 445 -27.90 -4.35 -2.31
CA ILE A 445 -26.87 -5.21 -1.67
C ILE A 445 -25.62 -4.41 -1.23
N VAL A 446 -25.54 -3.15 -1.53
CA VAL A 446 -24.29 -2.40 -1.75
C VAL A 446 -23.66 -1.76 -0.51
N THR A 447 -24.37 -1.54 0.56
CA THR A 447 -23.85 -0.79 1.73
C THR A 447 -22.83 -1.58 2.58
N ILE A 448 -22.69 -2.88 2.37
CA ILE A 448 -21.88 -3.76 3.23
C ILE A 448 -20.57 -4.20 2.59
N VAL A 449 -20.42 -4.12 1.28
CA VAL A 449 -19.30 -4.73 0.55
C VAL A 449 -18.13 -3.77 0.28
N GLY A 450 -18.35 -2.47 0.27
CA GLY A 450 -17.25 -1.48 0.18
C GLY A 450 -16.22 -1.59 1.32
N VAL A 451 -16.68 -2.06 2.46
CA VAL A 451 -15.86 -2.31 3.66
C VAL A 451 -15.02 -3.60 3.54
N LEU A 452 -15.38 -4.49 2.63
CA LEU A 452 -14.70 -5.79 2.44
C LEU A 452 -13.57 -5.74 1.39
N GLY A 453 -13.44 -4.68 0.62
CA GLY A 453 -12.40 -4.53 -0.39
C GLY A 453 -10.97 -4.53 0.17
N GLY A 454 -10.76 -3.95 1.37
CA GLY A 454 -9.47 -3.98 2.06
C GLY A 454 -9.07 -5.34 2.63
N ILE A 455 -10.04 -6.23 2.81
CA ILE A 455 -9.80 -7.59 3.31
C ILE A 455 -9.04 -8.44 2.28
N ALA A 456 -9.02 -8.01 1.01
CA ALA A 456 -8.46 -8.76 -0.11
C ALA A 456 -6.96 -9.02 -0.03
N ALA A 457 -6.22 -8.16 0.61
CA ALA A 457 -4.76 -8.24 0.59
C ALA A 457 -4.16 -9.41 1.41
N ILE A 458 -4.94 -10.09 2.26
CA ILE A 458 -4.39 -11.07 3.23
C ILE A 458 -4.99 -12.49 3.09
N GLY A 459 -5.96 -12.67 2.20
CA GLY A 459 -6.88 -13.81 2.23
C GLY A 459 -6.35 -15.18 1.82
N ALA A 460 -5.11 -15.35 1.34
CA ALA A 460 -4.69 -16.66 0.82
C ALA A 460 -4.52 -17.74 1.90
N MET A 461 -4.21 -17.38 3.15
CA MET A 461 -4.00 -18.36 4.23
C MET A 461 -5.18 -18.56 5.17
N SER A 462 -6.24 -17.75 5.09
CA SER A 462 -7.32 -17.79 6.08
C SER A 462 -8.74 -17.92 5.51
N PHE A 463 -8.90 -18.30 4.23
CA PHE A 463 -10.22 -18.43 3.61
C PHE A 463 -11.21 -19.29 4.42
N PRO A 464 -10.84 -20.45 5.00
CA PRO A 464 -11.74 -21.22 5.86
C PRO A 464 -12.14 -20.47 7.15
N PHE A 465 -11.24 -19.64 7.67
CA PHE A 465 -11.44 -18.88 8.90
C PHE A 465 -12.42 -17.70 8.71
N TRP A 466 -12.33 -17.00 7.58
CA TRP A 466 -13.19 -15.88 7.25
C TRP A 466 -14.64 -16.29 7.01
N ARG A 467 -14.83 -17.44 6.36
CA ARG A 467 -16.16 -17.97 6.09
C ARG A 467 -17.01 -18.05 7.35
N ASP A 468 -16.40 -18.48 8.45
CA ASP A 468 -17.12 -18.71 9.71
C ASP A 468 -17.38 -17.42 10.51
N MET A 469 -16.71 -16.32 10.19
CA MET A 469 -16.92 -15.00 10.80
C MET A 469 -18.01 -14.16 10.10
N LEU A 470 -18.37 -14.50 8.86
CA LEU A 470 -19.40 -13.79 8.12
C LEU A 470 -20.81 -14.14 8.68
N PRO A 471 -21.72 -13.14 8.82
CA PRO A 471 -23.12 -13.40 9.14
C PRO A 471 -23.75 -14.41 8.17
N PRO A 472 -24.66 -15.28 8.62
CA PRO A 472 -25.27 -16.32 7.77
C PRO A 472 -25.92 -15.79 6.50
N GLN A 473 -26.49 -14.59 6.56
CA GLN A 473 -27.12 -13.93 5.40
C GLN A 473 -26.09 -13.58 4.32
N LEU A 474 -24.89 -13.14 4.72
CA LEU A 474 -23.79 -12.83 3.80
C LEU A 474 -23.16 -14.09 3.18
N ARG A 475 -23.03 -15.19 3.95
CA ARG A 475 -22.54 -16.48 3.41
C ARG A 475 -23.48 -17.02 2.34
N GLN A 476 -24.78 -16.96 2.59
CA GLN A 476 -25.80 -17.45 1.65
C GLN A 476 -25.81 -16.63 0.36
N MET A 477 -25.52 -15.32 0.44
CA MET A 477 -25.48 -14.40 -0.69
C MET A 477 -24.20 -14.56 -1.51
N LEU A 478 -23.07 -14.86 -0.86
CA LEU A 478 -21.76 -15.07 -1.50
C LEU A 478 -21.56 -16.51 -2.00
N HIS A 479 -22.53 -17.41 -1.79
CA HIS A 479 -22.44 -18.83 -2.13
C HIS A 479 -21.22 -19.57 -1.53
N ILE A 480 -20.79 -19.19 -0.30
CA ILE A 480 -19.62 -19.76 0.41
C ILE A 480 -20.00 -20.38 1.76
#